data_a5eca3785d9b9c5281780ab8d63a7993
#
_entry.id   a5eca3785d9b9c5281780ab8d63a7993
#
_cell.length_a   1.000
_cell.length_b   1.000
_cell.length_c   1.000
_cell.angle_alpha   90.00
_cell.angle_beta   90.00
_cell.angle_gamma   90.00
#
_symmetry.space_group_name_H-M   'P 1'
#
loop_
_entity.id
_entity.type
_entity.pdbx_description
1 polymer ?
#
loop_
_entity_poly.entity_id
_entity_poly.type
_entity_poly.pdbx_seq_one_letter_code
_entity_poly.pdbx_strand_id
1 'polypeptide(L)'
;MINRISGAVIVILLLVGGFMLYSQDSRETMKNETVRLVTDSAGRQVSIPAHPKKVVALNASSIDLYVSAGGSLAGRAATETLPPDVKAAVQQVPTVGLTPNPDLEKIVAMKPDLVLAANIPYHHALVPVLEKAGIPILLQTMDNYQQILDTLRFYGELTGQTDKAASQIAQIEKQYQTAVQNTAGKPAPKVLVLWGTTESFSMALSSSFTGDLVKRLGGINVSDQADKNGAMAGYVPLSLEFVAKASPEVILFITHSSDDKVEEKFKNELAGHPAWQGSLAVRQNRVHKLPYQLFAVNPGTQVGKAMEVLSGLLYSSEAK
;
A
#
# COMPACT_ATOMS: atom_id res chain seq x y z
N MET A 1 -43.94 57.35 38.94
CA MET A 1 -42.54 57.12 38.44
C MET A 1 -42.16 55.64 38.66
N ILE A 2 -42.95 54.67 38.24
CA ILE A 2 -42.63 53.23 38.42
C ILE A 2 -43.11 52.48 37.17
N ASN A 3 -42.49 52.63 36.00
CA ASN A 3 -42.78 51.74 34.84
C ASN A 3 -41.77 51.80 33.70
N ARG A 4 -40.52 52.23 33.97
CA ARG A 4 -39.46 52.20 32.90
C ARG A 4 -38.30 51.24 33.16
N ILE A 5 -38.28 50.53 34.29
CA ILE A 5 -37.11 49.65 34.65
C ILE A 5 -37.40 48.19 34.25
N SER A 6 -38.70 47.78 34.10
CA SER A 6 -39.05 46.39 33.80
C SER A 6 -38.74 45.95 32.36
N GLY A 7 -38.70 46.87 31.35
CA GLY A 7 -38.49 46.51 29.96
C GLY A 7 -37.00 46.21 29.64
N ALA A 8 -36.06 46.92 30.26
CA ALA A 8 -34.65 46.75 29.99
C ALA A 8 -34.06 45.44 30.56
N VAL A 9 -34.59 45.00 31.72
CA VAL A 9 -34.12 43.76 32.36
C VAL A 9 -34.60 42.52 31.60
N ILE A 10 -35.79 42.54 31.00
CA ILE A 10 -36.34 41.39 30.21
C ILE A 10 -35.55 41.26 28.89
N VAL A 11 -35.19 42.33 28.21
CA VAL A 11 -34.41 42.27 26.94
C VAL A 11 -33.00 41.77 27.19
N ILE A 12 -32.33 42.16 28.29
CA ILE A 12 -31.00 41.66 28.63
C ILE A 12 -31.03 40.18 29.01
N LEU A 13 -32.06 39.72 29.72
CA LEU A 13 -32.20 38.28 30.04
C LEU A 13 -32.47 37.41 28.79
N LEU A 14 -33.23 37.91 27.81
CA LEU A 14 -33.42 37.20 26.53
C LEU A 14 -32.18 37.15 25.66
N LEU A 15 -31.37 38.24 25.65
CA LEU A 15 -30.09 38.24 24.91
C LEU A 15 -29.01 37.36 25.56
N VAL A 16 -28.93 37.34 26.88
CA VAL A 16 -28.00 36.48 27.63
C VAL A 16 -28.44 35.00 27.53
N GLY A 17 -29.74 34.71 27.63
CA GLY A 17 -30.30 33.35 27.43
C GLY A 17 -30.08 32.85 26.01
N GLY A 18 -30.30 33.69 24.99
CA GLY A 18 -30.06 33.33 23.57
C GLY A 18 -28.59 33.10 23.28
N PHE A 19 -27.68 33.90 23.88
CA PHE A 19 -26.24 33.69 23.71
C PHE A 19 -25.75 32.43 24.45
N MET A 20 -26.29 32.11 25.63
CA MET A 20 -25.96 30.85 26.33
C MET A 20 -26.46 29.62 25.59
N LEU A 21 -27.71 29.67 25.07
CA LEU A 21 -28.24 28.57 24.28
C LEU A 21 -27.47 28.38 22.97
N TYR A 22 -27.11 29.47 22.27
CA TYR A 22 -26.29 29.41 21.05
C TYR A 22 -24.88 28.89 21.32
N SER A 23 -24.27 29.30 22.45
CA SER A 23 -22.94 28.82 22.84
C SER A 23 -22.94 27.36 23.33
N GLN A 24 -24.06 26.86 23.85
CA GLN A 24 -24.24 25.49 24.28
C GLN A 24 -24.45 24.56 23.07
N ASP A 25 -25.27 24.98 22.12
CA ASP A 25 -25.49 24.24 20.86
C ASP A 25 -24.21 24.15 20.01
N SER A 26 -23.40 25.24 19.99
CA SER A 26 -22.09 25.24 19.34
C SER A 26 -21.03 24.38 20.05
N ARG A 27 -21.21 24.10 21.35
CA ARG A 27 -20.34 23.20 22.12
C ARG A 27 -20.77 21.75 22.04
N GLU A 28 -22.05 21.46 21.86
CA GLU A 28 -22.57 20.10 21.69
C GLU A 28 -22.29 19.56 20.28
N THR A 29 -22.28 20.39 19.24
CA THR A 29 -21.88 19.99 17.88
C THR A 29 -20.39 19.67 17.73
N MET A 30 -19.52 20.17 18.63
CA MET A 30 -18.08 19.80 18.66
C MET A 30 -17.75 18.61 19.56
N LYS A 31 -18.73 17.95 20.18
CA LYS A 31 -18.51 16.97 21.25
C LYS A 31 -18.73 15.50 20.88
N ASN A 32 -18.89 15.14 19.60
CA ASN A 32 -19.20 13.75 19.24
C ASN A 32 -18.47 13.20 17.99
N GLU A 33 -17.24 13.65 17.69
CA GLU A 33 -16.37 12.84 16.87
C GLU A 33 -15.76 11.76 17.76
N THR A 34 -16.28 10.54 17.65
CA THR A 34 -15.71 9.39 18.32
C THR A 34 -14.30 9.19 17.78
N VAL A 35 -13.28 9.39 18.61
CA VAL A 35 -11.89 9.09 18.27
C VAL A 35 -11.56 7.65 18.65
N ARG A 36 -10.72 7.00 17.88
CA ARG A 36 -10.15 5.69 18.19
C ARG A 36 -8.63 5.77 18.24
N LEU A 37 -8.02 5.03 19.14
CA LEU A 37 -6.57 4.87 19.24
C LEU A 37 -6.16 3.66 18.40
N VAL A 38 -5.21 3.87 17.47
CA VAL A 38 -4.71 2.84 16.55
C VAL A 38 -3.20 2.76 16.66
N THR A 39 -2.67 1.54 16.75
CA THR A 39 -1.23 1.31 16.59
C THR A 39 -0.91 1.19 15.11
N ASP A 40 -0.09 2.07 14.58
CA ASP A 40 0.35 2.01 13.19
C ASP A 40 1.52 1.04 12.97
N SER A 41 1.94 0.83 11.73
CA SER A 41 3.02 -0.10 11.40
C SER A 41 4.41 0.36 11.84
N ALA A 42 4.56 1.62 12.26
CA ALA A 42 5.77 2.13 12.91
C ALA A 42 5.74 1.94 14.45
N GLY A 43 4.69 1.31 14.99
CA GLY A 43 4.51 1.09 16.43
C GLY A 43 4.01 2.32 17.19
N ARG A 44 3.57 3.39 16.49
CA ARG A 44 3.07 4.61 17.11
C ARG A 44 1.59 4.46 17.47
N GLN A 45 1.21 5.01 18.62
CA GLN A 45 -0.20 5.17 19.00
C GLN A 45 -0.74 6.45 18.39
N VAL A 46 -1.67 6.34 17.46
CA VAL A 46 -2.26 7.47 16.74
C VAL A 46 -3.73 7.58 17.05
N SER A 47 -4.17 8.74 17.54
CA SER A 47 -5.59 9.06 17.75
C SER A 47 -6.19 9.56 16.44
N ILE A 48 -7.18 8.85 15.90
CA ILE A 48 -7.84 9.17 14.63
C ILE A 48 -9.35 9.26 14.81
N PRO A 49 -10.09 9.99 13.94
CA PRO A 49 -11.54 9.90 13.90
C PRO A 49 -12.01 8.47 13.63
N ALA A 50 -13.09 8.02 14.28
CA ALA A 50 -13.66 6.71 14.02
C ALA A 50 -14.18 6.59 12.57
N HIS A 51 -14.70 7.70 12.02
CA HIS A 51 -15.17 7.81 10.65
C HIS A 51 -14.65 9.10 10.01
N PRO A 52 -13.40 9.11 9.50
CA PRO A 52 -12.78 10.30 8.92
C PRO A 52 -13.57 10.79 7.69
N LYS A 53 -13.69 12.11 7.55
CA LYS A 53 -14.46 12.76 6.48
C LYS A 53 -13.59 13.36 5.38
N LYS A 54 -12.35 13.70 5.73
CA LYS A 54 -11.43 14.41 4.84
C LYS A 54 -10.08 13.72 4.79
N VAL A 55 -10.02 12.63 4.04
CA VAL A 55 -8.86 11.74 3.98
C VAL A 55 -7.93 12.10 2.83
N VAL A 56 -6.63 12.15 3.09
CA VAL A 56 -5.57 12.23 2.08
C VAL A 56 -4.79 10.92 2.05
N ALA A 57 -4.58 10.33 0.87
CA ALA A 57 -3.81 9.10 0.71
C ALA A 57 -2.52 9.32 -0.11
N LEU A 58 -1.37 8.91 0.42
CA LEU A 58 -0.05 9.25 -0.10
C LEU A 58 0.63 8.15 -0.92
N ASN A 59 -0.05 7.04 -1.20
CA ASN A 59 0.48 5.96 -2.06
C ASN A 59 -0.65 5.20 -2.76
N ALA A 60 -0.31 4.51 -3.85
CA ALA A 60 -1.26 3.82 -4.71
C ALA A 60 -2.12 2.78 -3.95
N SER A 61 -1.50 1.97 -3.08
CA SER A 61 -2.21 0.92 -2.35
C SER A 61 -3.23 1.48 -1.37
N SER A 62 -2.88 2.56 -0.63
CA SER A 62 -3.81 3.24 0.28
C SER A 62 -4.97 3.90 -0.48
N ILE A 63 -4.70 4.49 -1.66
CA ILE A 63 -5.74 5.05 -2.53
C ILE A 63 -6.70 3.94 -2.96
N ASP A 64 -6.16 2.86 -3.52
CA ASP A 64 -6.96 1.74 -4.02
C ASP A 64 -7.81 1.12 -2.91
N LEU A 65 -7.20 0.66 -1.82
CA LEU A 65 -7.90 -0.03 -0.75
C LEU A 65 -8.95 0.86 -0.05
N TYR A 66 -8.65 2.15 0.16
CA TYR A 66 -9.58 3.07 0.81
C TYR A 66 -10.82 3.35 -0.06
N VAL A 67 -10.62 3.60 -1.36
CA VAL A 67 -11.70 3.81 -2.32
C VAL A 67 -12.52 2.54 -2.53
N SER A 68 -11.86 1.38 -2.65
CA SER A 68 -12.50 0.08 -2.79
C SER A 68 -13.29 -0.31 -1.54
N ALA A 69 -12.88 0.13 -0.35
CA ALA A 69 -13.65 0.04 0.89
C ALA A 69 -14.79 1.07 1.00
N GLY A 70 -15.09 1.83 -0.06
CA GLY A 70 -16.18 2.80 -0.09
C GLY A 70 -15.82 4.20 0.40
N GLY A 71 -14.55 4.48 0.65
CA GLY A 71 -14.07 5.79 1.06
C GLY A 71 -14.00 6.80 -0.07
N SER A 72 -14.05 8.08 0.29
CA SER A 72 -13.79 9.21 -0.60
C SER A 72 -12.55 9.96 -0.14
N LEU A 73 -11.74 10.45 -1.10
CA LEU A 73 -10.50 11.16 -0.84
C LEU A 73 -10.64 12.66 -1.07
N ALA A 74 -10.09 13.46 -0.17
CA ALA A 74 -9.93 14.92 -0.34
C ALA A 74 -8.66 15.27 -1.12
N GLY A 75 -7.63 14.41 -1.06
CA GLY A 75 -6.38 14.54 -1.77
C GLY A 75 -5.67 13.20 -1.95
N ARG A 76 -4.81 13.07 -2.95
CA ARG A 76 -4.09 11.83 -3.23
C ARG A 76 -2.69 12.05 -3.80
N ALA A 77 -1.81 11.08 -3.65
CA ALA A 77 -0.57 11.06 -4.44
C ALA A 77 -0.88 10.86 -5.94
N ALA A 78 -0.05 11.43 -6.78
CA ALA A 78 -0.04 11.11 -8.21
C ALA A 78 0.59 9.74 -8.41
N THR A 79 -0.09 8.87 -9.16
CA THR A 79 0.35 7.50 -9.46
C THR A 79 -0.29 6.97 -10.74
N GLU A 80 0.41 6.08 -11.44
CA GLU A 80 -0.05 5.44 -12.68
C GLU A 80 -0.52 3.99 -12.46
N THR A 81 -0.37 3.44 -11.24
CA THR A 81 -0.59 2.01 -10.97
C THR A 81 -1.97 1.66 -10.41
N LEU A 82 -2.90 2.62 -10.38
CA LEU A 82 -4.26 2.36 -9.88
C LEU A 82 -5.06 1.45 -10.81
N PRO A 83 -5.94 0.57 -10.25
CA PRO A 83 -6.95 -0.12 -11.02
C PRO A 83 -7.82 0.86 -11.83
N PRO A 84 -8.32 0.46 -13.02
CA PRO A 84 -9.06 1.39 -13.90
C PRO A 84 -10.30 2.03 -13.26
N ASP A 85 -11.05 1.28 -12.47
CA ASP A 85 -12.24 1.74 -11.74
C ASP A 85 -11.87 2.74 -10.62
N VAL A 86 -10.83 2.45 -9.86
CA VAL A 86 -10.29 3.36 -8.83
C VAL A 86 -9.72 4.62 -9.48
N LYS A 87 -8.96 4.49 -10.59
CA LYS A 87 -8.44 5.64 -11.35
C LYS A 87 -9.57 6.55 -11.81
N ALA A 88 -10.66 5.99 -12.32
CA ALA A 88 -11.86 6.75 -12.70
C ALA A 88 -12.51 7.45 -11.50
N ALA A 89 -12.66 6.74 -10.37
CA ALA A 89 -13.28 7.28 -9.16
C ALA A 89 -12.50 8.46 -8.55
N VAL A 90 -11.17 8.48 -8.68
CA VAL A 90 -10.32 9.55 -8.13
C VAL A 90 -9.82 10.56 -9.15
N GLN A 91 -10.36 10.55 -10.37
CA GLN A 91 -9.90 11.41 -11.47
C GLN A 91 -9.94 12.89 -11.10
N GLN A 92 -10.97 13.33 -10.39
CA GLN A 92 -11.18 14.73 -9.98
C GLN A 92 -10.56 15.05 -8.61
N VAL A 93 -9.97 14.07 -7.91
CA VAL A 93 -9.35 14.28 -6.60
C VAL A 93 -8.01 15.00 -6.79
N PRO A 94 -7.78 16.14 -6.14
CA PRO A 94 -6.54 16.91 -6.24
C PRO A 94 -5.30 16.08 -5.86
N THR A 95 -4.20 16.25 -6.61
CA THR A 95 -2.93 15.61 -6.28
C THR A 95 -2.11 16.44 -5.30
N VAL A 96 -1.49 15.76 -4.33
CA VAL A 96 -0.61 16.34 -3.30
C VAL A 96 0.84 15.87 -3.47
N GLY A 97 1.31 15.81 -4.72
CA GLY A 97 2.68 15.37 -5.04
C GLY A 97 2.77 13.87 -5.37
N LEU A 98 3.98 13.38 -5.46
CA LEU A 98 4.32 11.96 -5.69
C LEU A 98 4.51 11.23 -4.36
N THR A 99 4.38 9.90 -4.34
CA THR A 99 4.65 9.09 -3.14
C THR A 99 6.02 9.39 -2.52
N PRO A 100 7.16 9.43 -3.26
CA PRO A 100 8.45 9.75 -2.66
C PRO A 100 8.66 11.24 -2.34
N ASN A 101 7.80 12.12 -2.86
CA ASN A 101 7.90 13.57 -2.66
C ASN A 101 6.51 14.20 -2.50
N PRO A 102 5.82 13.97 -1.36
CA PRO A 102 4.53 14.59 -1.08
C PRO A 102 4.66 16.11 -0.87
N ASP A 103 3.69 16.85 -1.35
CA ASP A 103 3.59 18.30 -1.16
C ASP A 103 2.96 18.60 0.21
N LEU A 104 3.81 18.76 1.20
CA LEU A 104 3.40 18.97 2.61
C LEU A 104 2.55 20.24 2.78
N GLU A 105 2.86 21.32 2.06
CA GLU A 105 2.11 22.57 2.15
C GLU A 105 0.68 22.39 1.67
N LYS A 106 0.48 21.68 0.54
CA LYS A 106 -0.86 21.33 0.04
C LYS A 106 -1.61 20.45 1.04
N ILE A 107 -0.94 19.44 1.63
CA ILE A 107 -1.57 18.55 2.61
C ILE A 107 -2.07 19.36 3.80
N VAL A 108 -1.22 20.22 4.39
CA VAL A 108 -1.59 21.06 5.53
C VAL A 108 -2.70 22.06 5.17
N ALA A 109 -2.62 22.69 4.00
CA ALA A 109 -3.65 23.64 3.53
C ALA A 109 -5.02 22.97 3.33
N MET A 110 -5.04 21.68 2.98
CA MET A 110 -6.29 20.91 2.90
C MET A 110 -6.93 20.65 4.27
N LYS A 111 -6.19 20.72 5.37
CA LYS A 111 -6.66 20.40 6.73
C LYS A 111 -7.39 19.05 6.76
N PRO A 112 -6.76 17.93 6.36
CA PRO A 112 -7.38 16.62 6.45
C PRO A 112 -7.57 16.21 7.91
N ASP A 113 -8.55 15.35 8.16
CA ASP A 113 -8.75 14.73 9.47
C ASP A 113 -8.04 13.37 9.59
N LEU A 114 -7.51 12.86 8.48
CA LEU A 114 -6.63 11.67 8.44
C LEU A 114 -5.75 11.69 7.18
N VAL A 115 -4.46 11.34 7.37
CA VAL A 115 -3.52 11.05 6.27
C VAL A 115 -3.17 9.57 6.32
N LEU A 116 -3.37 8.85 5.19
CA LEU A 116 -2.96 7.46 4.99
C LEU A 116 -1.65 7.44 4.22
N ALA A 117 -0.62 6.82 4.80
CA ALA A 117 0.73 6.85 4.29
C ALA A 117 1.40 5.47 4.36
N ALA A 118 2.41 5.21 3.54
CA ALA A 118 3.22 4.02 3.64
C ALA A 118 4.28 4.17 4.76
N ASN A 119 4.67 3.05 5.37
CA ASN A 119 5.73 3.00 6.38
C ASN A 119 7.11 3.03 5.69
N ILE A 120 7.46 4.17 5.09
CA ILE A 120 8.70 4.42 4.34
C ILE A 120 9.37 5.72 4.79
N PRO A 121 10.69 5.87 4.63
CA PRO A 121 11.44 7.04 5.12
C PRO A 121 10.85 8.40 4.71
N TYR A 122 10.41 8.54 3.46
CA TYR A 122 9.82 9.77 2.94
C TYR A 122 8.54 10.20 3.69
N HIS A 123 7.72 9.24 4.12
CA HIS A 123 6.49 9.52 4.87
C HIS A 123 6.75 9.68 6.37
N HIS A 124 7.76 9.03 6.93
CA HIS A 124 8.20 9.30 8.31
C HIS A 124 8.62 10.77 8.49
N ALA A 125 9.25 11.38 7.48
CA ALA A 125 9.65 12.77 7.53
C ALA A 125 8.48 13.76 7.66
N LEU A 126 7.25 13.37 7.26
CA LEU A 126 6.05 14.20 7.37
C LEU A 126 5.45 14.20 8.78
N VAL A 127 5.71 13.15 9.56
CA VAL A 127 5.06 12.92 10.87
C VAL A 127 5.18 14.12 11.80
N PRO A 128 6.38 14.67 12.10
CA PRO A 128 6.50 15.77 13.08
C PRO A 128 5.74 17.03 12.69
N VAL A 129 5.66 17.30 11.38
CA VAL A 129 4.99 18.51 10.88
C VAL A 129 3.47 18.35 10.90
N LEU A 130 2.97 17.18 10.47
CA LEU A 130 1.53 16.92 10.48
C LEU A 130 0.99 16.82 11.91
N GLU A 131 1.69 16.15 12.82
CA GLU A 131 1.32 16.10 14.24
C GLU A 131 1.29 17.48 14.88
N LYS A 132 2.29 18.33 14.59
CA LYS A 132 2.29 19.74 15.07
C LYS A 132 1.12 20.54 14.50
N ALA A 133 0.65 20.21 13.31
CA ALA A 133 -0.53 20.82 12.69
C ALA A 133 -1.86 20.21 13.20
N GLY A 134 -1.82 19.23 14.10
CA GLY A 134 -3.00 18.51 14.59
C GLY A 134 -3.62 17.56 13.56
N ILE A 135 -2.85 17.14 12.57
CA ILE A 135 -3.30 16.25 11.49
C ILE A 135 -2.77 14.84 11.77
N PRO A 136 -3.64 13.86 12.07
CA PRO A 136 -3.20 12.48 12.27
C PRO A 136 -2.72 11.84 10.97
N ILE A 137 -1.60 11.12 11.05
CA ILE A 137 -1.03 10.35 9.95
C ILE A 137 -0.80 8.91 10.40
N LEU A 138 -1.34 7.93 9.64
CA LEU A 138 -1.11 6.50 9.82
C LEU A 138 -0.06 6.01 8.83
N LEU A 139 1.01 5.43 9.36
CA LEU A 139 2.02 4.73 8.57
C LEU A 139 1.66 3.25 8.47
N GLN A 140 1.48 2.74 7.25
CA GLN A 140 1.00 1.39 7.01
C GLN A 140 2.00 0.59 6.18
N THR A 141 2.27 -0.65 6.63
CA THR A 141 3.06 -1.64 5.91
C THR A 141 2.10 -2.64 5.26
N MET A 142 2.32 -2.95 3.99
CA MET A 142 1.54 -3.92 3.23
C MET A 142 2.48 -4.81 2.40
N ASP A 143 3.39 -5.51 3.09
CA ASP A 143 4.46 -6.31 2.49
C ASP A 143 4.05 -7.77 2.24
N ASN A 144 2.80 -8.14 2.53
CA ASN A 144 2.28 -9.48 2.30
C ASN A 144 0.77 -9.48 2.06
N TYR A 145 0.28 -10.59 1.55
CA TYR A 145 -1.13 -10.81 1.24
C TYR A 145 -2.07 -10.55 2.43
N GLN A 146 -1.73 -11.02 3.63
CA GLN A 146 -2.59 -10.88 4.81
C GLN A 146 -2.75 -9.42 5.22
N GLN A 147 -1.67 -8.65 5.19
CA GLN A 147 -1.71 -7.22 5.53
C GLN A 147 -2.60 -6.41 4.59
N ILE A 148 -2.71 -6.81 3.32
CA ILE A 148 -3.65 -6.19 2.37
C ILE A 148 -5.10 -6.42 2.82
N LEU A 149 -5.46 -7.67 3.15
CA LEU A 149 -6.81 -7.99 3.61
C LEU A 149 -7.16 -7.30 4.92
N ASP A 150 -6.21 -7.25 5.86
CA ASP A 150 -6.40 -6.60 7.15
C ASP A 150 -6.56 -5.08 6.99
N THR A 151 -5.78 -4.46 6.09
CA THR A 151 -5.92 -3.04 5.76
C THR A 151 -7.26 -2.75 5.10
N LEU A 152 -7.72 -3.60 4.18
CA LEU A 152 -9.01 -3.44 3.53
C LEU A 152 -10.18 -3.55 4.53
N ARG A 153 -10.09 -4.49 5.48
CA ARG A 153 -11.05 -4.63 6.59
C ARG A 153 -11.07 -3.37 7.47
N PHE A 154 -9.90 -2.93 7.87
CA PHE A 154 -9.73 -1.70 8.66
C PHE A 154 -10.31 -0.46 7.96
N TYR A 155 -10.08 -0.34 6.65
CA TYR A 155 -10.66 0.77 5.87
C TYR A 155 -12.18 0.65 5.74
N GLY A 156 -12.73 -0.57 5.65
CA GLY A 156 -14.18 -0.79 5.73
C GLY A 156 -14.79 -0.28 7.04
N GLU A 157 -14.09 -0.47 8.16
CA GLU A 157 -14.50 0.11 9.45
C GLU A 157 -14.43 1.64 9.44
N LEU A 158 -13.33 2.24 8.94
CA LEU A 158 -13.17 3.69 8.88
C LEU A 158 -14.24 4.36 8.01
N THR A 159 -14.61 3.73 6.91
CA THR A 159 -15.63 4.25 5.97
C THR A 159 -17.05 3.96 6.41
N GLY A 160 -17.26 3.07 7.41
CA GLY A 160 -18.56 2.53 7.78
C GLY A 160 -19.17 1.61 6.72
N GLN A 161 -18.35 1.09 5.78
CA GLN A 161 -18.74 0.25 4.65
C GLN A 161 -18.18 -1.17 4.78
N THR A 162 -18.36 -1.78 5.94
CA THR A 162 -17.81 -3.11 6.25
C THR A 162 -18.23 -4.18 5.26
N ASP A 163 -19.48 -4.15 4.79
CA ASP A 163 -19.99 -5.14 3.83
C ASP A 163 -19.31 -4.99 2.46
N LYS A 164 -19.02 -3.76 2.05
CA LYS A 164 -18.28 -3.52 0.80
C LYS A 164 -16.86 -4.04 0.88
N ALA A 165 -16.15 -3.76 1.99
CA ALA A 165 -14.83 -4.30 2.24
C ALA A 165 -14.85 -5.84 2.30
N ALA A 166 -15.83 -6.45 2.99
CA ALA A 166 -15.99 -7.90 3.05
C ALA A 166 -16.21 -8.53 1.67
N SER A 167 -17.01 -7.89 0.81
CA SER A 167 -17.23 -8.34 -0.58
C SER A 167 -15.93 -8.32 -1.40
N GLN A 168 -15.13 -7.26 -1.27
CA GLN A 168 -13.82 -7.15 -1.94
C GLN A 168 -12.84 -8.22 -1.42
N ILE A 169 -12.80 -8.44 -0.11
CA ILE A 169 -11.97 -9.48 0.51
C ILE A 169 -12.37 -10.86 -0.05
N ALA A 170 -13.66 -11.19 -0.06
CA ALA A 170 -14.14 -12.47 -0.58
C ALA A 170 -13.78 -12.69 -2.07
N GLN A 171 -13.79 -11.63 -2.88
CA GLN A 171 -13.34 -11.70 -4.28
C GLN A 171 -11.84 -12.00 -4.37
N ILE A 172 -11.00 -11.31 -3.59
CA ILE A 172 -9.56 -11.55 -3.54
C ILE A 172 -9.25 -12.96 -3.05
N GLU A 173 -9.92 -13.43 -2.00
CA GLU A 173 -9.76 -14.79 -1.46
C GLU A 173 -10.16 -15.86 -2.48
N LYS A 174 -11.23 -15.64 -3.24
CA LYS A 174 -11.64 -16.55 -4.33
C LYS A 174 -10.56 -16.66 -5.41
N GLN A 175 -9.98 -15.53 -5.83
CA GLN A 175 -8.88 -15.53 -6.80
C GLN A 175 -7.65 -16.23 -6.24
N TYR A 176 -7.31 -15.99 -4.98
CA TYR A 176 -6.23 -16.68 -4.27
C TYR A 176 -6.45 -18.20 -4.28
N GLN A 177 -7.63 -18.67 -3.87
CA GLN A 177 -7.95 -20.10 -3.84
C GLN A 177 -7.84 -20.73 -5.23
N THR A 178 -8.31 -20.04 -6.28
CA THR A 178 -8.17 -20.50 -7.66
C THR A 178 -6.69 -20.62 -8.05
N ALA A 179 -5.87 -19.63 -7.72
CA ALA A 179 -4.44 -19.66 -8.01
C ALA A 179 -3.74 -20.83 -7.30
N VAL A 180 -4.05 -21.08 -6.02
CA VAL A 180 -3.51 -22.21 -5.25
C VAL A 180 -3.97 -23.55 -5.80
N GLN A 181 -5.23 -23.69 -6.18
CA GLN A 181 -5.74 -24.93 -6.81
C GLN A 181 -4.99 -25.25 -8.11
N ASN A 182 -4.64 -24.25 -8.90
CA ASN A 182 -3.88 -24.41 -10.13
C ASN A 182 -2.43 -24.91 -9.89
N THR A 183 -1.92 -24.81 -8.67
CA THR A 183 -0.57 -25.28 -8.28
C THR A 183 -0.60 -26.63 -7.55
N ALA A 184 -1.77 -27.09 -7.11
CA ALA A 184 -1.92 -28.28 -6.29
C ALA A 184 -1.36 -29.54 -6.99
N GLY A 185 -0.59 -30.36 -6.25
CA GLY A 185 0.02 -31.59 -6.73
C GLY A 185 1.20 -31.40 -7.69
N LYS A 186 1.59 -30.17 -8.01
CA LYS A 186 2.76 -29.89 -8.87
C LYS A 186 4.04 -29.79 -8.01
N PRO A 187 5.21 -30.18 -8.55
CA PRO A 187 6.49 -29.99 -7.86
C PRO A 187 6.75 -28.53 -7.54
N ALA A 188 7.25 -28.24 -6.35
CA ALA A 188 7.59 -26.90 -5.91
C ALA A 188 8.81 -26.37 -6.68
N PRO A 189 8.70 -25.34 -7.54
CA PRO A 189 9.83 -24.82 -8.29
C PRO A 189 10.76 -23.98 -7.40
N LYS A 190 12.07 -24.04 -7.65
CA LYS A 190 13.06 -23.11 -7.09
C LYS A 190 12.98 -21.79 -7.80
N VAL A 191 12.64 -20.73 -7.08
CA VAL A 191 12.35 -19.40 -7.63
C VAL A 191 13.35 -18.38 -7.12
N LEU A 192 13.92 -17.58 -8.02
CA LEU A 192 14.62 -16.35 -7.70
C LEU A 192 13.70 -15.16 -8.05
N VAL A 193 13.45 -14.28 -7.10
CA VAL A 193 12.81 -12.99 -7.35
C VAL A 193 13.87 -11.92 -7.39
N LEU A 194 14.09 -11.33 -8.57
CA LEU A 194 15.07 -10.30 -8.82
C LEU A 194 14.39 -8.94 -8.90
N TRP A 195 14.83 -8.00 -8.08
CA TRP A 195 14.44 -6.60 -8.10
C TRP A 195 15.53 -5.76 -8.74
N GLY A 196 15.17 -4.99 -9.78
CA GLY A 196 16.09 -4.11 -10.49
C GLY A 196 15.71 -2.65 -10.37
N THR A 197 16.75 -1.83 -10.11
CA THR A 197 16.71 -0.37 -10.21
C THR A 197 17.73 0.09 -11.24
N THR A 198 17.76 1.38 -11.56
CA THR A 198 18.83 1.96 -12.40
C THR A 198 20.21 1.90 -11.74
N GLU A 199 20.28 1.66 -10.44
CA GLU A 199 21.52 1.65 -9.66
C GLU A 199 22.03 0.24 -9.37
N SER A 200 21.13 -0.69 -9.00
CA SER A 200 21.49 -2.01 -8.50
C SER A 200 20.44 -3.08 -8.76
N PHE A 201 20.87 -4.33 -8.53
CA PHE A 201 19.97 -5.48 -8.46
C PHE A 201 20.00 -6.08 -7.06
N SER A 202 18.83 -6.54 -6.61
CA SER A 202 18.64 -7.20 -5.31
C SER A 202 17.80 -8.45 -5.46
N MET A 203 18.03 -9.43 -4.59
CA MET A 203 17.21 -10.63 -4.49
C MET A 203 16.15 -10.44 -3.40
N ALA A 204 14.89 -10.65 -3.74
CA ALA A 204 13.78 -10.50 -2.80
C ALA A 204 13.62 -11.76 -1.94
N LEU A 205 13.57 -11.59 -0.63
CA LEU A 205 13.29 -12.65 0.35
C LEU A 205 11.80 -12.97 0.40
N SER A 206 11.43 -14.09 1.04
CA SER A 206 10.01 -14.42 1.32
C SER A 206 9.31 -13.44 2.27
N SER A 207 10.05 -12.54 2.91
CA SER A 207 9.50 -11.42 3.68
C SER A 207 9.12 -10.20 2.83
N SER A 208 9.47 -10.18 1.54
CA SER A 208 9.02 -9.17 0.57
C SER A 208 7.64 -9.53 0.01
N PHE A 209 6.94 -8.56 -0.57
CA PHE A 209 5.61 -8.78 -1.15
C PHE A 209 5.59 -9.93 -2.17
N THR A 210 6.41 -9.87 -3.21
CA THR A 210 6.42 -10.93 -4.23
C THR A 210 6.94 -12.26 -3.69
N GLY A 211 7.89 -12.23 -2.74
CA GLY A 211 8.38 -13.41 -2.06
C GLY A 211 7.30 -14.12 -1.23
N ASP A 212 6.43 -13.37 -0.53
CA ASP A 212 5.26 -13.93 0.18
C ASP A 212 4.30 -14.62 -0.80
N LEU A 213 4.02 -13.99 -1.95
CA LEU A 213 3.13 -14.59 -2.95
C LEU A 213 3.72 -15.88 -3.56
N VAL A 214 5.02 -15.90 -3.87
CA VAL A 214 5.72 -17.12 -4.34
C VAL A 214 5.60 -18.24 -3.32
N LYS A 215 5.86 -17.97 -2.04
CA LYS A 215 5.73 -18.93 -0.95
C LYS A 215 4.30 -19.45 -0.81
N ARG A 216 3.29 -18.60 -0.89
CA ARG A 216 1.87 -18.96 -0.80
C ARG A 216 1.42 -19.86 -1.93
N LEU A 217 2.04 -19.75 -3.09
CA LEU A 217 1.81 -20.62 -4.25
C LEU A 217 2.65 -21.90 -4.22
N GLY A 218 3.38 -22.18 -3.13
CA GLY A 218 4.20 -23.38 -2.97
C GLY A 218 5.56 -23.32 -3.65
N GLY A 219 6.00 -22.17 -4.17
CA GLY A 219 7.36 -21.98 -4.69
C GLY A 219 8.40 -21.89 -3.57
N ILE A 220 9.62 -22.34 -3.84
CA ILE A 220 10.77 -22.27 -2.96
C ILE A 220 11.61 -21.04 -3.33
N ASN A 221 11.54 -19.98 -2.54
CA ASN A 221 12.35 -18.79 -2.78
C ASN A 221 13.81 -19.07 -2.39
N VAL A 222 14.69 -19.19 -3.39
CA VAL A 222 16.10 -19.52 -3.15
C VAL A 222 16.83 -18.43 -2.37
N SER A 223 16.40 -17.18 -2.48
CA SER A 223 17.02 -16.04 -1.79
C SER A 223 16.96 -16.14 -0.26
N ASP A 224 16.04 -16.93 0.31
CA ASP A 224 15.96 -17.13 1.76
C ASP A 224 17.22 -17.80 2.34
N GLN A 225 18.02 -18.49 1.50
CA GLN A 225 19.28 -19.13 1.86
C GLN A 225 20.51 -18.25 1.57
N ALA A 226 20.32 -17.06 1.00
CA ALA A 226 21.43 -16.13 0.75
C ALA A 226 21.98 -15.51 2.04
N ASP A 227 23.21 -15.03 1.98
CA ASP A 227 23.76 -14.21 3.06
C ASP A 227 22.91 -12.97 3.24
N LYS A 228 22.52 -12.70 4.49
CA LYS A 228 21.65 -11.58 4.86
C LYS A 228 22.43 -10.33 5.25
N ASN A 229 23.75 -10.32 5.09
CA ASN A 229 24.54 -9.12 5.28
C ASN A 229 24.12 -8.05 4.27
N GLY A 230 23.79 -6.85 4.76
CA GLY A 230 23.22 -5.78 3.95
C GLY A 230 21.74 -5.96 3.57
N ALA A 231 21.04 -6.91 4.20
CA ALA A 231 19.60 -7.05 3.99
C ALA A 231 18.84 -5.81 4.48
N MET A 232 17.90 -5.33 3.66
CA MET A 232 17.05 -4.19 3.97
C MET A 232 15.65 -4.43 3.42
N ALA A 233 14.63 -4.23 4.25
CA ALA A 233 13.22 -4.27 3.85
C ALA A 233 12.80 -5.51 3.04
N GLY A 234 13.33 -6.69 3.37
CA GLY A 234 12.99 -7.94 2.66
C GLY A 234 13.81 -8.20 1.39
N TYR A 235 14.92 -7.48 1.19
CA TYR A 235 15.82 -7.65 0.05
C TYR A 235 17.27 -7.83 0.50
N VAL A 236 18.05 -8.60 -0.27
CA VAL A 236 19.49 -8.77 -0.11
C VAL A 236 20.20 -8.41 -1.41
N PRO A 237 21.46 -7.91 -1.38
CA PRO A 237 22.22 -7.62 -2.60
C PRO A 237 22.30 -8.85 -3.52
N LEU A 238 22.28 -8.64 -4.82
CA LEU A 238 22.47 -9.72 -5.79
C LEU A 238 23.88 -10.29 -5.69
N SER A 239 23.98 -11.63 -5.59
CA SER A 239 25.22 -12.39 -5.73
C SER A 239 25.08 -13.39 -6.88
N LEU A 240 25.83 -13.20 -7.95
CA LEU A 240 25.81 -14.13 -9.11
C LEU A 240 26.41 -15.50 -8.75
N GLU A 241 27.37 -15.55 -7.85
CA GLU A 241 27.92 -16.81 -7.31
C GLU A 241 26.82 -17.60 -6.57
N PHE A 242 26.05 -16.92 -5.74
CA PHE A 242 24.91 -17.54 -5.06
C PHE A 242 23.86 -18.03 -6.07
N VAL A 243 23.51 -17.24 -7.09
CA VAL A 243 22.53 -17.64 -8.13
C VAL A 243 22.99 -18.87 -8.88
N ALA A 244 24.27 -18.96 -9.26
CA ALA A 244 24.86 -20.13 -9.92
C ALA A 244 24.75 -21.38 -9.04
N LYS A 245 25.06 -21.28 -7.74
CA LYS A 245 24.99 -22.37 -6.77
C LYS A 245 23.54 -22.81 -6.49
N ALA A 246 22.64 -21.86 -6.29
CA ALA A 246 21.23 -22.11 -5.98
C ALA A 246 20.49 -22.70 -7.19
N SER A 247 20.93 -22.40 -8.41
CA SER A 247 20.37 -22.86 -9.67
C SER A 247 18.85 -22.78 -9.72
N PRO A 248 18.26 -21.57 -9.70
CA PRO A 248 16.80 -21.40 -9.75
C PRO A 248 16.22 -21.97 -11.04
N GLU A 249 15.01 -22.53 -10.94
CA GLU A 249 14.23 -23.09 -12.06
C GLU A 249 13.36 -22.02 -12.73
N VAL A 250 13.03 -20.96 -11.99
CA VAL A 250 12.29 -19.79 -12.46
C VAL A 250 12.94 -18.53 -11.92
N ILE A 251 13.11 -17.52 -12.77
CA ILE A 251 13.52 -16.18 -12.36
C ILE A 251 12.39 -15.20 -12.66
N LEU A 252 11.95 -14.50 -11.65
CA LEU A 252 10.93 -13.44 -11.73
C LEU A 252 11.64 -12.10 -11.62
N PHE A 253 11.59 -11.29 -12.68
CA PHE A 253 12.27 -10.01 -12.74
C PHE A 253 11.28 -8.85 -12.58
N ILE A 254 11.50 -8.01 -11.57
CA ILE A 254 10.70 -6.82 -11.28
C ILE A 254 11.56 -5.59 -11.54
N THR A 255 11.05 -4.62 -12.30
CA THR A 255 11.70 -3.32 -12.51
C THR A 255 11.03 -2.26 -11.64
N HIS A 256 11.84 -1.40 -11.00
CA HIS A 256 11.32 -0.28 -10.21
C HIS A 256 10.74 0.85 -11.08
N SER A 257 11.05 0.87 -12.35
CA SER A 257 10.60 1.86 -13.33
C SER A 257 9.94 1.18 -14.52
N SER A 258 9.01 1.85 -15.14
CA SER A 258 8.40 1.43 -16.40
C SER A 258 9.28 1.75 -17.63
N ASP A 259 10.37 2.50 -17.46
CA ASP A 259 11.33 2.78 -18.54
C ASP A 259 12.28 1.61 -18.80
N ASP A 260 12.91 1.62 -19.98
CA ASP A 260 13.77 0.52 -20.44
C ASP A 260 15.18 0.53 -19.83
N LYS A 261 15.56 1.55 -19.03
CA LYS A 261 16.91 1.70 -18.47
C LYS A 261 17.32 0.55 -17.57
N VAL A 262 16.38 0.03 -16.77
CA VAL A 262 16.64 -1.13 -15.91
C VAL A 262 16.85 -2.40 -16.74
N GLU A 263 16.13 -2.54 -17.86
CA GLU A 263 16.33 -3.66 -18.80
C GLU A 263 17.66 -3.56 -19.55
N GLU A 264 18.05 -2.36 -19.98
CA GLU A 264 19.35 -2.12 -20.58
C GLU A 264 20.49 -2.47 -19.62
N LYS A 265 20.38 -2.02 -18.36
CA LYS A 265 21.31 -2.40 -17.30
C LYS A 265 21.38 -3.92 -17.10
N PHE A 266 20.20 -4.58 -17.05
CA PHE A 266 20.14 -6.04 -16.95
C PHE A 266 20.85 -6.74 -18.12
N LYS A 267 20.60 -6.29 -19.36
CA LYS A 267 21.26 -6.84 -20.56
C LYS A 267 22.79 -6.67 -20.51
N ASN A 268 23.25 -5.50 -20.07
CA ASN A 268 24.66 -5.16 -20.07
C ASN A 268 25.45 -5.84 -18.94
N GLU A 269 24.86 -5.98 -17.74
CA GLU A 269 25.57 -6.44 -16.55
C GLU A 269 25.33 -7.92 -16.21
N LEU A 270 24.12 -8.43 -16.47
CA LEU A 270 23.71 -9.77 -16.03
C LEU A 270 23.55 -10.76 -17.17
N ALA A 271 22.85 -10.37 -18.23
CA ALA A 271 22.40 -11.33 -19.26
C ALA A 271 23.55 -12.09 -19.93
N GLY A 272 24.72 -11.46 -20.12
CA GLY A 272 25.94 -12.06 -20.69
C GLY A 272 26.85 -12.77 -19.69
N HIS A 273 26.59 -12.67 -18.38
CA HIS A 273 27.49 -13.23 -17.38
C HIS A 273 27.42 -14.77 -17.30
N PRO A 274 28.57 -15.49 -17.28
CA PRO A 274 28.58 -16.97 -17.30
C PRO A 274 27.76 -17.62 -16.18
N ALA A 275 27.81 -17.06 -14.95
CA ALA A 275 27.06 -17.56 -13.81
C ALA A 275 25.53 -17.43 -14.03
N TRP A 276 25.10 -16.37 -14.71
CA TRP A 276 23.70 -16.16 -15.10
C TRP A 276 23.29 -17.14 -16.17
N GLN A 277 24.06 -17.23 -17.27
CA GLN A 277 23.82 -18.13 -18.40
C GLN A 277 23.80 -19.61 -17.99
N GLY A 278 24.59 -19.98 -16.97
CA GLY A 278 24.62 -21.33 -16.41
C GLY A 278 23.39 -21.72 -15.57
N SER A 279 22.54 -20.75 -15.17
CA SER A 279 21.37 -21.07 -14.36
C SER A 279 20.31 -21.88 -15.13
N LEU A 280 19.58 -22.75 -14.42
CA LEU A 280 18.58 -23.60 -15.04
C LEU A 280 17.45 -22.79 -15.68
N ALA A 281 17.00 -21.74 -14.99
CA ALA A 281 15.95 -20.85 -15.50
C ALA A 281 16.30 -20.18 -16.83
N VAL A 282 17.57 -19.73 -17.00
CA VAL A 282 18.02 -19.11 -18.26
C VAL A 282 18.04 -20.13 -19.38
N ARG A 283 18.63 -21.32 -19.11
CA ARG A 283 18.71 -22.42 -20.11
C ARG A 283 17.34 -22.94 -20.55
N GLN A 284 16.34 -22.85 -19.68
CA GLN A 284 14.96 -23.28 -19.94
C GLN A 284 14.04 -22.13 -20.41
N ASN A 285 14.60 -20.93 -20.65
CA ASN A 285 13.84 -19.74 -21.03
C ASN A 285 12.72 -19.37 -20.03
N ARG A 286 12.97 -19.61 -18.71
CA ARG A 286 12.03 -19.32 -17.61
C ARG A 286 12.44 -18.10 -16.81
N VAL A 287 12.87 -17.04 -17.50
CA VAL A 287 13.13 -15.72 -16.95
C VAL A 287 11.98 -14.83 -17.36
N HIS A 288 11.15 -14.41 -16.41
CA HIS A 288 9.92 -13.69 -16.69
C HIS A 288 9.97 -12.28 -16.08
N LYS A 289 9.82 -11.25 -16.92
CA LYS A 289 9.54 -9.90 -16.45
C LYS A 289 8.11 -9.83 -15.93
N LEU A 290 7.95 -9.41 -14.69
CA LEU A 290 6.64 -9.28 -14.07
C LEU A 290 5.97 -7.94 -14.47
N PRO A 291 4.63 -7.92 -14.63
CA PRO A 291 3.89 -6.70 -14.91
C PRO A 291 4.12 -5.62 -13.83
N TYR A 292 4.61 -4.46 -14.25
CA TYR A 292 4.94 -3.33 -13.36
C TYR A 292 3.79 -2.96 -12.43
N GLN A 293 2.56 -2.88 -12.96
CA GLN A 293 1.37 -2.47 -12.21
C GLN A 293 0.99 -3.42 -11.06
N LEU A 294 1.45 -4.68 -11.12
CA LEU A 294 1.12 -5.69 -10.12
C LEU A 294 2.25 -6.00 -9.14
N PHE A 295 3.51 -5.66 -9.49
CA PHE A 295 4.67 -6.14 -8.74
C PHE A 295 5.70 -5.07 -8.38
N ALA A 296 5.75 -3.94 -9.08
CA ALA A 296 6.68 -2.87 -8.75
C ALA A 296 6.28 -2.08 -7.49
N VAL A 297 4.99 -2.07 -7.19
CA VAL A 297 4.41 -1.58 -5.95
C VAL A 297 3.36 -2.57 -5.47
N ASN A 298 2.93 -2.48 -4.22
CA ASN A 298 1.84 -3.31 -3.74
C ASN A 298 0.56 -3.02 -4.57
N PRO A 299 -0.07 -4.04 -5.20
CA PRO A 299 -1.17 -3.85 -6.13
C PRO A 299 -2.53 -3.64 -5.46
N GLY A 300 -2.60 -3.51 -4.12
CA GLY A 300 -3.86 -3.34 -3.42
C GLY A 300 -4.86 -4.46 -3.70
N THR A 301 -6.06 -4.10 -4.17
CA THR A 301 -7.13 -5.06 -4.49
C THR A 301 -6.80 -6.01 -5.63
N GLN A 302 -5.79 -5.69 -6.47
CA GLN A 302 -5.36 -6.57 -7.56
C GLN A 302 -4.41 -7.71 -7.12
N VAL A 303 -4.19 -7.90 -5.81
CA VAL A 303 -3.32 -8.99 -5.31
C VAL A 303 -3.79 -10.37 -5.76
N GLY A 304 -5.08 -10.61 -5.88
CA GLY A 304 -5.63 -11.85 -6.44
C GLY A 304 -5.17 -12.08 -7.88
N LYS A 305 -5.20 -11.05 -8.72
CA LYS A 305 -4.68 -11.08 -10.09
C LYS A 305 -3.16 -11.31 -10.15
N ALA A 306 -2.41 -10.71 -9.22
CA ALA A 306 -0.97 -10.97 -9.10
C ALA A 306 -0.71 -12.45 -8.79
N MET A 307 -1.52 -13.09 -7.92
CA MET A 307 -1.45 -14.54 -7.64
C MET A 307 -1.75 -15.40 -8.88
N GLU A 308 -2.77 -15.04 -9.67
CA GLU A 308 -3.09 -15.75 -10.92
C GLU A 308 -1.92 -15.71 -11.91
N VAL A 309 -1.32 -14.52 -12.11
CA VAL A 309 -0.14 -14.35 -12.98
C VAL A 309 1.02 -15.22 -12.49
N LEU A 310 1.35 -15.16 -11.19
CA LEU A 310 2.45 -15.96 -10.64
C LEU A 310 2.19 -17.45 -10.75
N SER A 311 0.98 -17.94 -10.45
CA SER A 311 0.65 -19.36 -10.55
C SER A 311 0.86 -19.89 -11.99
N GLY A 312 0.51 -19.09 -12.99
CA GLY A 312 0.78 -19.39 -14.39
C GLY A 312 2.27 -19.48 -14.70
N LEU A 313 3.08 -18.48 -14.26
CA LEU A 313 4.52 -18.43 -14.56
C LEU A 313 5.32 -19.51 -13.81
N LEU A 314 4.96 -19.78 -12.56
CA LEU A 314 5.66 -20.77 -11.73
C LEU A 314 5.44 -22.20 -12.18
N TYR A 315 4.24 -22.51 -12.68
CA TYR A 315 3.80 -23.88 -12.94
C TYR A 315 3.37 -24.14 -14.39
N SER A 316 3.66 -23.21 -15.31
CA SER A 316 3.52 -23.51 -16.74
C SER A 316 4.43 -24.68 -17.07
N SER A 317 3.83 -25.77 -17.56
CA SER A 317 4.59 -26.77 -18.30
C SER A 317 5.19 -26.06 -19.51
N GLU A 318 6.49 -26.20 -19.72
CA GLU A 318 7.27 -25.62 -20.80
C GLU A 318 6.47 -25.47 -22.11
N ALA A 319 6.60 -24.29 -22.72
CA ALA A 319 6.42 -24.22 -24.17
C ALA A 319 7.53 -25.12 -24.80
N LYS A 320 7.10 -26.24 -25.35
CA LYS A 320 7.93 -27.11 -26.19
C LYS A 320 8.53 -26.32 -27.35
#